data_49b66427b72f18f4f3f7024acc787df4
#
_entry.id   49b66427b72f18f4f3f7024acc787df4
#
_cell.length_a   1.000
_cell.length_b   1.000
_cell.length_c   1.000
_cell.angle_alpha   90.00
_cell.angle_beta   90.00
_cell.angle_gamma   90.00
#
_symmetry.space_group_name_H-M   'P 1'
#
loop_
_entity.id
_entity.type
_entity.pdbx_description
1 polymer ?
#
loop_
_entity_poly.entity_id
_entity_poly.type
_entity_poly.pdbx_seq_one_letter_code
_entity_poly.pdbx_strand_id
1 'polypeptide(L)'
;METFNDIINGKGLTLVDFYATWCGPCKAMHPVLERLKEQTGDSIRILKLDVDRNGTLAAEYGIQSVPTLMLFREGKVLWRQSGAMKMEDLGKVLLEFLPRNSGKSE
;
A
#
# COMPACT_ATOMS: atom_id res chain seq x y z
N MET A 1 -19.50 8.94 -0.26
CA MET A 1 -18.31 8.61 0.57
C MET A 1 -17.61 7.39 0.00
N GLU A 2 -16.31 7.49 -0.16
CA GLU A 2 -15.56 6.33 -0.65
C GLU A 2 -15.42 5.26 0.42
N THR A 3 -15.72 4.03 0.05
CA THR A 3 -15.45 2.88 0.91
C THR A 3 -14.10 2.30 0.53
N PHE A 4 -13.62 1.36 1.35
CA PHE A 4 -12.38 0.65 1.03
C PHE A 4 -12.50 -0.04 -0.35
N ASN A 5 -13.63 -0.71 -0.59
CA ASN A 5 -13.83 -1.37 -1.88
C ASN A 5 -13.81 -0.38 -3.05
N ASP A 6 -14.42 0.79 -2.87
CA ASP A 6 -14.38 1.82 -3.91
C ASP A 6 -12.94 2.24 -4.21
N ILE A 7 -12.14 2.39 -3.16
CA ILE A 7 -10.76 2.84 -3.32
C ILE A 7 -9.93 1.80 -4.07
N ILE A 8 -9.98 0.55 -3.66
CA ILE A 8 -9.11 -0.47 -4.27
C ILE A 8 -9.59 -0.90 -5.66
N ASN A 9 -10.85 -0.64 -6.00
CA ASN A 9 -11.39 -0.98 -7.31
C ASN A 9 -11.01 0.01 -8.40
N GLY A 10 -10.32 1.08 -8.06
CA GLY A 10 -9.86 2.03 -9.05
C GLY A 10 -8.87 1.43 -10.02
N LYS A 11 -8.69 2.11 -11.15
CA LYS A 11 -7.77 1.66 -12.19
C LYS A 11 -6.32 1.89 -11.83
N GLY A 12 -6.05 2.81 -10.92
CA GLY A 12 -4.69 3.08 -10.47
C GLY A 12 -4.28 2.14 -9.35
N LEU A 13 -3.01 2.23 -9.00
CA LEU A 13 -2.46 1.45 -7.90
C LEU A 13 -2.86 2.05 -6.55
N THR A 14 -3.21 1.20 -5.62
CA THR A 14 -3.42 1.59 -4.22
C THR A 14 -2.54 0.74 -3.33
N LEU A 15 -1.69 1.41 -2.56
CA LEU A 15 -0.86 0.75 -1.58
C LEU A 15 -1.54 0.90 -0.23
N VAL A 16 -1.85 -0.21 0.41
CA VAL A 16 -2.51 -0.23 1.72
C VAL A 16 -1.51 -0.66 2.78
N ASP A 17 -1.40 0.15 3.83
CA ASP A 17 -0.54 -0.14 4.98
C ASP A 17 -1.45 -0.50 6.15
N PHE A 18 -1.51 -1.79 6.48
CA PHE A 18 -2.21 -2.25 7.67
C PHE A 18 -1.26 -2.10 8.86
N TYR A 19 -1.62 -1.22 9.78
CA TYR A 19 -0.76 -0.86 10.90
C TYR A 19 -1.51 -0.93 12.22
N ALA A 20 -0.77 -0.78 13.31
CA ALA A 20 -1.36 -0.59 14.64
C ALA A 20 -0.62 0.57 15.33
N THR A 21 -1.34 1.28 16.18
CA THR A 21 -0.75 2.45 16.85
C THR A 21 0.35 2.07 17.84
N TRP A 22 0.29 0.85 18.37
CA TRP A 22 1.28 0.36 19.34
C TRP A 22 2.49 -0.28 18.69
N CYS A 23 2.56 -0.33 17.40
CA CYS A 23 3.57 -1.09 16.66
C CYS A 23 4.76 -0.20 16.31
N GLY A 24 5.95 -0.55 16.83
CA GLY A 24 7.18 0.19 16.54
C GLY A 24 7.57 0.21 15.07
N PRO A 25 7.67 -0.98 14.42
CA PRO A 25 8.00 -1.01 12.99
C PRO A 25 7.00 -0.26 12.12
N CYS A 26 5.73 -0.21 12.53
CA CYS A 26 4.72 0.57 11.80
C CYS A 26 5.07 2.05 11.81
N LYS A 27 5.58 2.54 12.94
CA LYS A 27 5.97 3.95 13.03
C LYS A 27 7.13 4.26 12.09
N ALA A 28 8.03 3.31 11.90
CA ALA A 28 9.15 3.48 10.99
C ALA A 28 8.70 3.57 9.53
N MET A 29 7.52 3.03 9.23
CA MET A 29 6.98 3.09 7.87
C MET A 29 6.41 4.47 7.52
N HIS A 30 6.03 5.28 8.51
CA HIS A 30 5.44 6.58 8.23
C HIS A 30 6.32 7.46 7.33
N PRO A 31 7.58 7.69 7.67
CA PRO A 31 8.43 8.53 6.80
C PRO A 31 8.68 7.89 5.44
N VAL A 32 8.72 6.56 5.37
CA VAL A 32 8.89 5.87 4.09
C VAL A 32 7.69 6.15 3.18
N LEU A 33 6.49 6.03 3.73
CA LEU A 33 5.28 6.27 2.93
C LEU A 33 5.14 7.74 2.54
N GLU A 34 5.56 8.65 3.40
CA GLU A 34 5.52 10.07 3.07
C GLU A 34 6.48 10.39 1.93
N ARG A 35 7.69 9.83 1.98
CA ARG A 35 8.63 10.01 0.88
C ARG A 35 8.11 9.41 -0.41
N LEU A 36 7.48 8.25 -0.30
CA LEU A 36 6.89 7.60 -1.47
C LEU A 36 5.83 8.50 -2.08
N LYS A 37 4.96 9.08 -1.26
CA LYS A 37 3.92 9.97 -1.73
C LYS A 37 4.50 11.18 -2.45
N GLU A 38 5.57 11.75 -1.90
CA GLU A 38 6.24 12.87 -2.54
C GLU A 38 6.78 12.51 -3.91
N GLN A 39 7.30 11.31 -4.06
CA GLN A 39 7.92 10.88 -5.31
C GLN A 39 6.92 10.45 -6.35
N THR A 40 5.82 9.84 -5.93
CA THR A 40 4.85 9.27 -6.87
C THR A 40 3.66 10.18 -7.14
N GLY A 41 3.40 11.14 -6.25
CA GLY A 41 2.26 12.04 -6.40
C GLY A 41 0.97 11.25 -6.51
N ASP A 42 0.25 11.47 -7.60
CA ASP A 42 -1.04 10.81 -7.80
C ASP A 42 -0.93 9.48 -8.54
N SER A 43 0.31 9.04 -8.86
CA SER A 43 0.49 7.76 -9.55
C SER A 43 0.10 6.58 -8.69
N ILE A 44 0.21 6.72 -7.37
CA ILE A 44 -0.14 5.68 -6.42
C ILE A 44 -0.95 6.31 -5.31
N ARG A 45 -2.06 5.68 -4.98
CA ARG A 45 -2.85 6.09 -3.83
C ARG A 45 -2.34 5.32 -2.62
N ILE A 46 -2.14 6.00 -1.51
CA ILE A 46 -1.65 5.38 -0.28
C ILE A 46 -2.75 5.46 0.77
N LEU A 47 -3.10 4.32 1.34
CA LEU A 47 -4.15 4.21 2.35
C LEU A 47 -3.57 3.52 3.57
N LYS A 48 -3.78 4.13 4.74
CA LYS A 48 -3.36 3.52 6.00
C LYS A 48 -4.58 3.04 6.76
N LEU A 49 -4.55 1.80 7.21
CA LEU A 49 -5.66 1.20 7.95
C LEU A 49 -5.18 0.66 9.28
N ASP A 50 -5.74 1.18 10.34
CA ASP A 50 -5.49 0.72 11.70
C ASP A 50 -6.23 -0.59 11.89
N VAL A 51 -5.50 -1.69 12.14
CA VAL A 51 -6.13 -3.01 12.25
C VAL A 51 -7.06 -3.12 13.44
N ASP A 52 -6.81 -2.34 14.49
CA ASP A 52 -7.68 -2.37 15.67
C ASP A 52 -9.01 -1.69 15.41
N ARG A 53 -9.03 -0.71 14.50
CA ARG A 53 -10.27 -0.02 14.14
C ARG A 53 -10.96 -0.64 12.94
N ASN A 54 -10.25 -1.50 12.21
CA ASN A 54 -10.75 -2.12 10.99
C ASN A 54 -10.61 -3.63 11.07
N GLY A 55 -11.06 -4.20 12.22
CA GLY A 55 -10.88 -5.61 12.48
C GLY A 55 -11.48 -6.53 11.46
N THR A 56 -12.67 -6.18 10.95
CA THR A 56 -13.33 -7.00 9.94
C THR A 56 -12.50 -7.06 8.66
N LEU A 57 -12.00 -5.92 8.22
CA LEU A 57 -11.15 -5.86 7.03
C LEU A 57 -9.84 -6.60 7.24
N ALA A 58 -9.23 -6.40 8.40
CA ALA A 58 -7.98 -7.10 8.72
C ALA A 58 -8.17 -8.61 8.70
N ALA A 59 -9.30 -9.08 9.24
CA ALA A 59 -9.61 -10.51 9.23
C ALA A 59 -9.86 -11.00 7.80
N GLU A 60 -10.56 -10.23 7.01
CA GLU A 60 -10.87 -10.58 5.63
C GLU A 60 -9.60 -10.83 4.82
N TYR A 61 -8.58 -10.02 5.04
CA TYR A 61 -7.31 -10.15 4.32
C TYR A 61 -6.27 -10.97 5.08
N GLY A 62 -6.68 -11.58 6.20
CA GLY A 62 -5.80 -12.46 6.95
C GLY A 62 -4.57 -11.76 7.51
N ILE A 63 -4.73 -10.54 8.00
CA ILE A 63 -3.63 -9.77 8.56
C ILE A 63 -3.28 -10.34 9.93
N GLN A 64 -2.11 -10.97 10.04
CA GLN A 64 -1.67 -11.60 11.28
C GLN A 64 -0.53 -10.86 11.95
N SER A 65 0.11 -9.96 11.24
CA SER A 65 1.20 -9.17 11.79
C SER A 65 1.16 -7.78 11.17
N VAL A 66 1.75 -6.81 11.86
CA VAL A 66 1.81 -5.43 11.39
C VAL A 66 3.25 -4.94 11.42
N PRO A 67 3.64 -4.10 10.47
CA PRO A 67 2.83 -3.67 9.34
C PRO A 67 2.72 -4.76 8.28
N THR A 68 1.62 -4.77 7.53
CA THR A 68 1.49 -5.58 6.32
C THR A 68 1.11 -4.63 5.20
N LEU A 69 1.88 -4.66 4.14
CA LEU A 69 1.65 -3.83 2.97
C LEU A 69 1.00 -4.67 1.88
N MET A 70 0.00 -4.11 1.23
CA MET A 70 -0.69 -4.77 0.13
C MET A 70 -0.88 -3.79 -1.00
N LEU A 71 -0.68 -4.26 -2.22
CA LEU A 71 -0.85 -3.45 -3.41
C LEU A 71 -2.05 -3.95 -4.19
N PHE A 72 -2.96 -3.05 -4.53
CA PHE A 72 -4.21 -3.37 -5.22
C PHE A 72 -4.31 -2.61 -6.54
N ARG A 73 -4.99 -3.23 -7.50
CA ARG A 73 -5.46 -2.56 -8.70
C ARG A 73 -6.71 -3.28 -9.17
N GLU A 74 -7.76 -2.51 -9.45
CA GLU A 74 -9.03 -3.05 -9.93
C GLU A 74 -9.56 -4.16 -9.05
N GLY A 75 -9.42 -3.98 -7.73
CA GLY A 75 -9.92 -4.90 -6.73
C GLY A 75 -9.05 -6.12 -6.48
N LYS A 76 -7.96 -6.27 -7.22
CA LYS A 76 -7.12 -7.45 -7.11
C LYS A 76 -5.87 -7.16 -6.30
N VAL A 77 -5.47 -8.13 -5.49
CA VAL A 77 -4.21 -8.05 -4.75
C VAL A 77 -3.08 -8.40 -5.71
N LEU A 78 -2.20 -7.44 -5.95
CA LEU A 78 -1.06 -7.66 -6.84
C LEU A 78 0.16 -8.12 -6.07
N TRP A 79 0.27 -7.73 -4.81
CA TRP A 79 1.46 -7.99 -4.03
C TRP A 79 1.13 -7.79 -2.55
N ARG A 80 1.85 -8.52 -1.70
CA ARG A 80 1.66 -8.45 -0.25
C ARG A 80 2.95 -8.80 0.44
N GLN A 81 3.29 -8.05 1.49
CA GLN A 81 4.45 -8.37 2.32
C GLN A 81 4.25 -7.85 3.73
N SER A 82 4.61 -8.68 4.71
CA SER A 82 4.60 -8.27 6.11
C SER A 82 5.96 -7.79 6.53
N GLY A 83 5.98 -6.85 7.48
CA GLY A 83 7.20 -6.26 8.00
C GLY A 83 7.51 -4.92 7.36
N ALA A 84 8.29 -4.11 8.08
CA ALA A 84 8.69 -2.81 7.58
C ALA A 84 9.64 -2.96 6.40
N MET A 85 9.55 -2.03 5.45
CA MET A 85 10.40 -2.04 4.27
C MET A 85 11.12 -0.72 4.14
N LYS A 86 12.33 -0.78 3.62
CA LYS A 86 13.07 0.42 3.27
C LYS A 86 12.50 1.01 1.99
N MET A 87 12.63 2.33 1.85
CA MET A 87 12.16 3.03 0.66
C MET A 87 12.68 2.40 -0.63
N GLU A 88 13.96 2.02 -0.63
CA GLU A 88 14.59 1.43 -1.80
C GLU A 88 13.91 0.14 -2.24
N ASP A 89 13.63 -0.73 -1.27
CA ASP A 89 13.02 -2.03 -1.57
C ASP A 89 11.57 -1.88 -2.01
N LEU A 90 10.84 -1.01 -1.32
CA LEU A 90 9.45 -0.75 -1.67
C LEU A 90 9.35 -0.13 -3.07
N GLY A 91 10.26 0.79 -3.37
CA GLY A 91 10.30 1.41 -4.68
C GLY A 91 10.50 0.40 -5.80
N LYS A 92 11.37 -0.59 -5.58
CA LYS A 92 11.60 -1.63 -6.59
C LYS A 92 10.34 -2.44 -6.86
N VAL A 93 9.61 -2.78 -5.80
CA VAL A 93 8.35 -3.51 -5.97
C VAL A 93 7.36 -2.69 -6.79
N LEU A 94 7.20 -1.43 -6.43
CA LEU A 94 6.21 -0.58 -7.09
C LEU A 94 6.53 -0.35 -8.56
N LEU A 95 7.81 -0.28 -8.90
CA LEU A 95 8.20 -0.11 -10.29
C LEU A 95 7.72 -1.25 -11.18
N GLU A 96 7.57 -2.44 -10.61
CA GLU A 96 7.10 -3.59 -11.38
C GLU A 96 5.64 -3.44 -11.79
N PHE A 97 4.87 -2.68 -11.02
CA PHE A 97 3.43 -2.58 -11.25
C PHE A 97 2.98 -1.24 -11.80
N LEU A 98 3.86 -0.24 -11.80
CA LEU A 98 3.51 1.05 -12.39
C LEU A 98 3.43 0.93 -13.89
N PRO A 99 2.48 1.64 -14.53
CA PRO A 99 2.39 1.62 -15.98
C PRO A 99 3.68 2.13 -16.59
N ARG A 100 4.18 1.44 -17.58
CA ARG A 100 5.34 1.92 -18.31
C ARG A 100 4.91 2.99 -19.29
N ASN A 101 5.80 3.89 -19.53
CA ASN A 101 5.60 4.87 -20.56
C ASN A 101 5.89 4.23 -21.88
N SER A 102 4.95 3.44 -22.32
CA SER A 102 5.17 2.62 -23.51
C SER A 102 5.38 3.41 -24.76
N GLY A 103 4.96 4.62 -24.74
CA GLY A 103 5.18 5.44 -25.92
C GLY A 103 6.63 5.76 -26.13
N LYS A 104 7.37 5.37 -25.22
CA LYS A 104 8.65 5.67 -25.27
C LYS A 104 9.46 4.74 -25.70
N SER A 105 9.47 4.34 -25.78
CA SER A 105 9.94 3.63 -26.21
C SER A 105 10.20 3.20 -26.98
N GLU A 106 10.08 3.28 -26.98
CA GLU A 106 10.02 2.83 -27.45
C GLU A 106 10.16 2.76 -28.01
#